data_ef081e5703f40ba9c83d1819fb5fb572
#
_entry.id   ef081e5703f40ba9c83d1819fb5fb572
#
_cell.length_a   1.000
_cell.length_b   1.000
_cell.length_c   1.000
_cell.angle_alpha   90.00
_cell.angle_beta   90.00
_cell.angle_gamma   90.00
#
_symmetry.space_group_name_H-M   'P 1'
#
loop_
_entity.id
_entity.type
_entity.pdbx_description
1 polymer ?
#
loop_
_entity_poly.entity_id
_entity_poly.type
_entity_poly.pdbx_seq_one_letter_code
_entity_poly.pdbx_strand_id
1 'polypeptide(L)'
;MLQKLRNSTFVAIVLAARGTLLICCLLLFCYLLFSTLTNTFLIPTNDLLGDVASILKGELWRVITSTVYFSEWTPLIKTVLIVLVLCPFIEWKIGSPVLVMSFFASSWIGILLFCFGFGGIIRSTVGINTYVYAFYGGTLSVYALFPLAVLAFLIKKPAFSLLAKCVLVGGLLLYFTVGFWPSSDTPEPAVIVQISQLCGGLSGLFCALIIVALRNWKKVPFFSTKPSN
;
A
#
# COMPACT_ATOMS: atom_id res chain seq x y z
N MET A 1 -9.30 21.81 -30.84
CA MET A 1 -9.22 22.31 -29.44
C MET A 1 -8.70 21.22 -28.46
N LEU A 2 -9.25 20.01 -28.45
CA LEU A 2 -8.83 18.90 -27.59
C LEU A 2 -7.37 18.45 -27.79
N GLN A 3 -6.85 18.52 -29.02
CA GLN A 3 -5.46 18.15 -29.36
C GLN A 3 -4.44 19.15 -28.79
N LYS A 4 -4.82 20.42 -28.67
CA LYS A 4 -3.99 21.47 -28.07
C LYS A 4 -3.93 21.36 -26.54
N LEU A 5 -5.00 20.89 -25.90
CA LEU A 5 -5.05 20.58 -24.47
C LEU A 5 -4.18 19.36 -24.13
N ARG A 6 -4.14 18.33 -25.01
CA ARG A 6 -3.31 17.12 -24.82
C ARG A 6 -1.81 17.42 -24.86
N ASN A 7 -1.40 18.52 -25.51
CA ASN A 7 0.00 18.96 -25.59
C ASN A 7 0.43 19.84 -24.41
N SER A 8 -0.45 20.18 -23.49
CA SER A 8 -0.07 20.83 -22.23
C SER A 8 0.70 19.80 -21.39
N THR A 9 1.91 20.15 -20.98
CA THR A 9 2.79 19.32 -20.13
C THR A 9 2.05 18.90 -18.85
N PHE A 10 1.20 19.76 -18.31
CA PHE A 10 0.39 19.51 -17.14
C PHE A 10 -0.64 18.36 -17.37
N VAL A 11 -1.39 18.41 -18.49
CA VAL A 11 -2.36 17.37 -18.84
C VAL A 11 -1.67 16.03 -19.09
N ALA A 12 -0.49 16.04 -19.70
CA ALA A 12 0.30 14.84 -19.90
C ALA A 12 0.76 14.21 -18.57
N ILE A 13 1.18 15.02 -17.60
CA ILE A 13 1.55 14.56 -16.25
C ILE A 13 0.34 13.99 -15.52
N VAL A 14 -0.81 14.68 -15.53
CA VAL A 14 -2.05 14.21 -14.89
C VAL A 14 -2.53 12.90 -15.49
N LEU A 15 -2.50 12.78 -16.82
CA LEU A 15 -2.86 11.54 -17.50
C LEU A 15 -1.87 10.38 -17.23
N ALA A 16 -0.60 10.70 -17.00
CA ALA A 16 0.41 9.71 -16.66
C ALA A 16 0.31 9.23 -15.21
N ALA A 17 -0.24 10.06 -14.30
CA ALA A 17 -0.37 9.77 -12.86
C ALA A 17 -1.82 9.53 -12.41
N ARG A 18 -2.70 9.09 -13.34
CA ARG A 18 -4.14 8.91 -13.06
C ARG A 18 -4.45 7.89 -11.96
N GLY A 19 -3.67 6.81 -11.85
CA GLY A 19 -3.83 5.82 -10.78
C GLY A 19 -3.42 6.38 -9.43
N THR A 20 -2.33 7.13 -9.39
CA THR A 20 -1.88 7.85 -8.18
C THR A 20 -2.94 8.83 -7.70
N LEU A 21 -3.47 9.65 -8.63
CA LEU A 21 -4.53 10.60 -8.31
C LEU A 21 -5.81 9.90 -7.84
N LEU A 22 -6.19 8.79 -8.47
CA LEU A 22 -7.33 7.98 -8.05
C LEU A 22 -7.17 7.49 -6.61
N ILE A 23 -6.00 6.96 -6.23
CA ILE A 23 -5.72 6.53 -4.86
C ILE A 23 -5.86 7.72 -3.90
N CYS A 24 -5.22 8.85 -4.19
CA CYS A 24 -5.28 10.04 -3.33
C CYS A 24 -6.72 10.55 -3.16
N CYS A 25 -7.46 10.68 -4.26
CA CYS A 25 -8.87 11.13 -4.23
C CYS A 25 -9.73 10.15 -3.43
N LEU A 26 -9.54 8.84 -3.59
CA LEU A 26 -10.30 7.84 -2.85
C LEU A 26 -10.00 7.91 -1.35
N LEU A 27 -8.74 8.02 -0.95
CA LEU A 27 -8.37 8.14 0.47
C LEU A 27 -8.94 9.40 1.11
N LEU A 28 -8.85 10.54 0.41
CA LEU A 28 -9.43 11.81 0.88
C LEU A 28 -10.95 11.75 0.96
N PHE A 29 -11.62 11.20 -0.06
CA PHE A 29 -13.07 11.03 -0.08
C PHE A 29 -13.53 10.12 1.06
N CYS A 30 -12.90 8.96 1.24
CA CYS A 30 -13.23 8.05 2.33
C CYS A 30 -13.00 8.68 3.70
N TYR A 31 -11.92 9.45 3.88
CA TYR A 31 -11.69 10.18 5.12
C TYR A 31 -12.83 11.15 5.44
N LEU A 32 -13.22 11.99 4.47
CA LEU A 32 -14.31 12.95 4.66
C LEU A 32 -15.65 12.23 4.94
N LEU A 33 -15.95 11.17 4.20
CA LEU A 33 -17.16 10.37 4.37
C LEU A 33 -17.20 9.74 5.77
N PHE A 34 -16.17 9.01 6.17
CA PHE A 34 -16.12 8.32 7.45
C PHE A 34 -16.07 9.29 8.62
N SER A 35 -15.30 10.38 8.50
CA SER A 35 -15.28 11.44 9.53
C SER A 35 -16.67 12.04 9.74
N THR A 36 -17.43 12.26 8.66
CA THR A 36 -18.81 12.75 8.78
C THR A 36 -19.70 11.71 9.44
N LEU A 37 -19.63 10.44 9.01
CA LEU A 37 -20.49 9.36 9.53
C LEU A 37 -20.21 9.08 11.02
N THR A 38 -18.94 9.12 11.45
CA THR A 38 -18.57 8.92 12.86
C THR A 38 -18.94 10.11 13.72
N ASN A 39 -18.76 11.34 13.23
CA ASN A 39 -19.14 12.56 13.96
C ASN A 39 -20.66 12.70 14.13
N THR A 40 -21.46 12.13 13.22
CA THR A 40 -22.93 12.09 13.32
C THR A 40 -23.43 10.87 14.10
N PHE A 41 -22.53 10.06 14.67
CA PHE A 41 -22.85 8.82 15.41
C PHE A 41 -23.64 7.79 14.61
N LEU A 42 -23.64 7.89 13.29
CA LEU A 42 -24.30 6.91 12.41
C LEU A 42 -23.56 5.57 12.38
N ILE A 43 -22.24 5.61 12.49
CA ILE A 43 -21.39 4.41 12.52
C ILE A 43 -20.39 4.56 13.67
N PRO A 44 -20.31 3.59 14.60
CA PRO A 44 -19.27 3.57 15.62
C PRO A 44 -17.88 3.44 14.98
N THR A 45 -16.89 4.17 15.50
CA THR A 45 -15.51 4.13 15.02
C THR A 45 -14.94 2.71 15.06
N ASN A 46 -15.28 1.95 16.11
CA ASN A 46 -14.82 0.58 16.29
C ASN A 46 -15.26 -0.36 15.17
N ASP A 47 -16.36 -0.07 14.48
CA ASP A 47 -16.86 -0.90 13.37
C ASP A 47 -16.07 -0.66 12.08
N LEU A 48 -15.37 0.46 11.95
CA LEU A 48 -14.55 0.79 10.79
C LEU A 48 -13.10 0.30 10.93
N LEU A 49 -12.65 0.05 12.15
CA LEU A 49 -11.31 -0.43 12.44
C LEU A 49 -11.20 -1.94 12.15
N GLY A 50 -10.07 -2.32 11.59
CA GLY A 50 -9.74 -3.72 11.36
C GLY A 50 -9.04 -4.31 12.57
N ASP A 51 -9.76 -4.58 13.66
CA ASP A 51 -9.17 -5.27 14.80
C ASP A 51 -8.99 -6.77 14.55
N VAL A 52 -7.92 -7.33 15.12
CA VAL A 52 -7.55 -8.74 14.91
C VAL A 52 -8.65 -9.67 15.39
N ALA A 53 -9.31 -9.36 16.52
CA ALA A 53 -10.34 -10.22 17.09
C ALA A 53 -11.56 -10.34 16.19
N SER A 54 -12.02 -9.23 15.63
CA SER A 54 -13.19 -9.19 14.73
C SER A 54 -12.87 -9.87 13.39
N ILE A 55 -11.69 -9.65 12.83
CA ILE A 55 -11.26 -10.30 11.59
C ILE A 55 -11.20 -11.83 11.77
N LEU A 56 -10.67 -12.32 12.89
CA LEU A 56 -10.63 -13.75 13.19
C LEU A 56 -12.00 -14.35 13.44
N LYS A 57 -13.01 -13.56 13.85
CA LYS A 57 -14.43 -13.98 13.95
C LYS A 57 -15.14 -14.02 12.59
N GLY A 58 -14.47 -13.60 11.51
CA GLY A 58 -15.01 -13.64 10.16
C GLY A 58 -15.52 -12.30 9.62
N GLU A 59 -15.32 -11.19 10.33
CA GLU A 59 -15.70 -9.85 9.88
C GLU A 59 -14.70 -9.30 8.83
N LEU A 60 -14.52 -10.03 7.72
CA LEU A 60 -13.51 -9.75 6.69
C LEU A 60 -13.71 -8.40 5.99
N TRP A 61 -14.91 -7.84 6.00
CA TRP A 61 -15.17 -6.51 5.46
C TRP A 61 -14.34 -5.41 6.14
N ARG A 62 -13.97 -5.63 7.40
CA ARG A 62 -13.08 -4.72 8.16
C ARG A 62 -11.68 -4.60 7.57
N VAL A 63 -11.22 -5.61 6.84
CA VAL A 63 -9.94 -5.56 6.10
C VAL A 63 -10.00 -4.48 5.01
N ILE A 64 -11.16 -4.34 4.37
CA ILE A 64 -11.37 -3.35 3.31
C ILE A 64 -11.52 -1.95 3.91
N THR A 65 -12.40 -1.80 4.91
CA THR A 65 -12.68 -0.49 5.52
C THR A 65 -11.46 0.09 6.23
N SER A 66 -10.72 -0.72 6.98
CA SER A 66 -9.51 -0.27 7.69
C SER A 66 -8.42 0.27 6.75
N THR A 67 -8.37 -0.19 5.49
CA THR A 67 -7.39 0.29 4.51
C THR A 67 -7.63 1.76 4.12
N VAL A 68 -8.87 2.20 4.15
CA VAL A 68 -9.28 3.55 3.72
C VAL A 68 -9.76 4.43 4.87
N TYR A 69 -9.91 3.88 6.08
CA TYR A 69 -10.30 4.63 7.27
C TYR A 69 -9.08 5.26 7.94
N PHE A 70 -9.18 6.55 8.24
CA PHE A 70 -8.18 7.29 9.02
C PHE A 70 -8.90 8.00 10.17
N SER A 71 -8.36 7.88 11.38
CA SER A 71 -8.89 8.56 12.58
C SER A 71 -8.56 10.04 12.60
N GLU A 72 -7.44 10.43 11.97
CA GLU A 72 -6.87 11.76 12.04
C GLU A 72 -6.30 12.23 10.70
N TRP A 73 -6.15 13.54 10.55
CA TRP A 73 -5.53 14.17 9.38
C TRP A 73 -4.05 13.83 9.21
N THR A 74 -3.31 13.74 10.32
CA THR A 74 -1.85 13.55 10.28
C THR A 74 -1.42 12.27 9.57
N PRO A 75 -1.95 11.08 9.90
CA PRO A 75 -1.62 9.85 9.18
C PRO A 75 -2.13 9.87 7.73
N LEU A 76 -3.28 10.48 7.46
CA LEU A 76 -3.79 10.65 6.09
C LEU A 76 -2.82 11.47 5.23
N ILE A 77 -2.41 12.65 5.71
CA ILE A 77 -1.50 13.53 4.96
C ILE A 77 -0.16 12.82 4.72
N LYS A 78 0.41 12.15 5.73
CA LYS A 78 1.64 11.36 5.56
C LYS A 78 1.49 10.30 4.48
N THR A 79 0.39 9.54 4.49
CA THR A 79 0.10 8.52 3.49
C THR A 79 -0.03 9.13 2.09
N VAL A 80 -0.81 10.20 1.94
CA VAL A 80 -1.02 10.89 0.65
C VAL A 80 0.30 11.43 0.10
N LEU A 81 1.14 12.04 0.94
CA LEU A 81 2.46 12.55 0.52
C LEU A 81 3.36 11.42 0.00
N ILE A 82 3.42 10.29 0.69
CA ILE A 82 4.22 9.13 0.25
C ILE A 82 3.68 8.58 -1.07
N VAL A 83 2.35 8.47 -1.20
CA VAL A 83 1.68 8.03 -2.43
C VAL A 83 2.02 8.98 -3.58
N LEU A 84 1.96 10.31 -3.38
CA LEU A 84 2.29 11.30 -4.40
C LEU A 84 3.76 11.25 -4.85
N VAL A 85 4.67 10.83 -3.98
CA VAL A 85 6.10 10.72 -4.31
C VAL A 85 6.43 9.40 -5.00
N LEU A 86 5.95 8.26 -4.47
CA LEU A 86 6.35 6.94 -4.95
C LEU A 86 5.47 6.42 -6.10
N CYS A 87 4.15 6.62 -6.01
CA CYS A 87 3.22 6.01 -6.95
C CYS A 87 3.37 6.49 -8.39
N PRO A 88 3.65 7.77 -8.73
CA PRO A 88 3.85 8.18 -10.11
C PRO A 88 5.00 7.43 -10.78
N PHE A 89 6.09 7.20 -10.04
CA PHE A 89 7.23 6.43 -10.54
C PHE A 89 6.86 4.96 -10.79
N ILE A 90 6.16 4.34 -9.84
CA ILE A 90 5.70 2.94 -9.96
C ILE A 90 4.71 2.84 -11.12
N GLU A 91 3.74 3.77 -11.20
CA GLU A 91 2.70 3.82 -12.22
C GLU A 91 3.27 3.90 -13.63
N TRP A 92 4.28 4.74 -13.83
CA TRP A 92 4.97 4.85 -15.11
C TRP A 92 5.56 3.51 -15.59
N LYS A 93 5.98 2.65 -14.67
CA LYS A 93 6.63 1.36 -15.00
C LYS A 93 5.66 0.20 -15.11
N ILE A 94 4.67 0.13 -14.22
CA ILE A 94 3.77 -1.02 -14.15
C ILE A 94 2.35 -0.73 -14.67
N GLY A 95 2.00 0.54 -14.81
CA GLY A 95 0.68 1.00 -15.26
C GLY A 95 -0.32 1.24 -14.13
N SER A 96 -1.28 2.15 -14.39
CA SER A 96 -2.26 2.60 -13.38
C SER A 96 -3.12 1.49 -12.79
N PRO A 97 -3.72 0.57 -13.59
CA PRO A 97 -4.57 -0.48 -13.01
C PRO A 97 -3.79 -1.40 -12.08
N VAL A 98 -2.56 -1.78 -12.47
CA VAL A 98 -1.71 -2.67 -11.66
C VAL A 98 -1.28 -1.98 -10.37
N LEU A 99 -0.96 -0.67 -10.42
CA LEU A 99 -0.65 0.10 -9.22
C LEU A 99 -1.81 0.12 -8.24
N VAL A 100 -3.01 0.51 -8.71
CA VAL A 100 -4.21 0.62 -7.85
C VAL A 100 -4.54 -0.74 -7.21
N MET A 101 -4.59 -1.79 -8.01
CA MET A 101 -4.83 -3.15 -7.51
C MET A 101 -3.77 -3.58 -6.50
N SER A 102 -2.50 -3.32 -6.77
CA SER A 102 -1.41 -3.70 -5.85
C SER A 102 -1.45 -2.91 -4.54
N PHE A 103 -1.84 -1.64 -4.58
CA PHE A 103 -1.96 -0.80 -3.39
C PHE A 103 -2.99 -1.37 -2.40
N PHE A 104 -4.19 -1.70 -2.87
CA PHE A 104 -5.23 -2.25 -2.01
C PHE A 104 -4.98 -3.72 -1.66
N ALA A 105 -4.63 -4.55 -2.64
CA ALA A 105 -4.38 -5.97 -2.41
C ALA A 105 -3.24 -6.20 -1.41
N SER A 106 -2.17 -5.41 -1.46
CA SER A 106 -1.07 -5.53 -0.51
C SER A 106 -1.48 -5.20 0.92
N SER A 107 -2.36 -4.20 1.12
CA SER A 107 -2.92 -3.91 2.44
C SER A 107 -3.73 -5.08 2.97
N TRP A 108 -4.65 -5.61 2.16
CA TRP A 108 -5.50 -6.74 2.55
C TRP A 108 -4.69 -7.99 2.87
N ILE A 109 -3.75 -8.35 2.00
CA ILE A 109 -2.83 -9.48 2.23
C ILE A 109 -2.00 -9.25 3.49
N GLY A 110 -1.49 -8.02 3.70
CA GLY A 110 -0.69 -7.69 4.88
C GLY A 110 -1.48 -7.82 6.19
N ILE A 111 -2.73 -7.35 6.22
CA ILE A 111 -3.63 -7.51 7.37
C ILE A 111 -3.91 -8.99 7.64
N LEU A 112 -4.27 -9.75 6.60
CA LEU A 112 -4.55 -11.18 6.74
C LEU A 112 -3.31 -11.95 7.18
N LEU A 113 -2.14 -11.64 6.62
CA LEU A 113 -0.87 -12.24 7.01
C LEU A 113 -0.54 -11.97 8.48
N PHE A 114 -0.82 -10.75 8.96
CA PHE A 114 -0.67 -10.44 10.38
C PHE A 114 -1.67 -11.23 11.23
N CYS A 115 -2.96 -11.18 10.92
CA CYS A 115 -4.01 -11.79 11.73
C CYS A 115 -3.86 -13.32 11.83
N PHE A 116 -3.65 -13.99 10.71
CA PHE A 116 -3.61 -15.46 10.64
C PHE A 116 -2.20 -16.04 10.81
N GLY A 117 -1.15 -15.26 10.57
CA GLY A 117 0.23 -15.68 10.69
C GLY A 117 0.89 -15.16 11.96
N PHE A 118 1.42 -13.96 11.90
CA PHE A 118 2.29 -13.42 12.94
C PHE A 118 1.59 -13.09 14.26
N GLY A 119 0.31 -12.66 14.24
CA GLY A 119 -0.43 -12.30 15.46
C GLY A 119 -0.55 -13.48 16.43
N GLY A 120 -0.76 -14.70 15.94
CA GLY A 120 -0.77 -15.91 16.75
C GLY A 120 0.60 -16.23 17.35
N ILE A 121 1.67 -16.09 16.53
CA ILE A 121 3.05 -16.33 16.97
C ILE A 121 3.45 -15.33 18.06
N ILE A 122 3.20 -14.03 17.86
CA ILE A 122 3.54 -12.98 18.85
C ILE A 122 2.86 -13.29 20.17
N ARG A 123 1.58 -13.65 20.16
CA ARG A 123 0.84 -13.97 21.37
C ARG A 123 1.43 -15.18 22.10
N SER A 124 1.80 -16.23 21.37
CA SER A 124 2.34 -17.45 21.98
C SER A 124 3.78 -17.31 22.47
N THR A 125 4.61 -16.47 21.81
CA THR A 125 6.05 -16.35 22.12
C THR A 125 6.34 -15.18 23.07
N VAL A 126 5.65 -14.07 22.91
CA VAL A 126 5.95 -12.80 23.64
C VAL A 126 4.89 -12.53 24.71
N GLY A 127 3.76 -13.24 24.71
CA GLY A 127 2.68 -13.04 25.66
C GLY A 127 1.86 -11.76 25.45
N ILE A 128 2.10 -11.02 24.36
CA ILE A 128 1.40 -9.77 24.07
C ILE A 128 0.02 -10.09 23.48
N ASN A 129 -1.01 -9.42 24.00
CA ASN A 129 -2.37 -9.56 23.49
C ASN A 129 -2.54 -8.82 22.17
N THR A 130 -2.38 -9.54 21.04
CA THR A 130 -2.53 -9.00 19.69
C THR A 130 -3.99 -8.77 19.26
N TYR A 131 -4.97 -9.27 20.01
CA TYR A 131 -6.38 -9.11 19.67
C TYR A 131 -6.90 -7.67 19.76
N VAL A 132 -6.28 -6.85 20.59
CA VAL A 132 -6.64 -5.44 20.73
C VAL A 132 -5.99 -4.54 19.68
N TYR A 133 -5.08 -5.10 18.86
CA TYR A 133 -4.43 -4.32 17.81
C TYR A 133 -5.40 -4.03 16.68
N ALA A 134 -5.49 -2.78 16.29
CA ALA A 134 -6.35 -2.31 15.22
C ALA A 134 -5.54 -1.77 14.04
N PHE A 135 -5.94 -2.13 12.84
CA PHE A 135 -5.38 -1.60 11.60
C PHE A 135 -6.21 -0.42 11.13
N TYR A 136 -5.56 0.62 10.64
CA TYR A 136 -6.21 1.79 10.05
C TYR A 136 -5.29 2.51 9.07
N GLY A 137 -5.89 3.17 8.11
CA GLY A 137 -5.24 4.20 7.32
C GLY A 137 -4.24 3.77 6.27
N GLY A 138 -4.41 2.65 5.59
CA GLY A 138 -3.57 2.30 4.44
C GLY A 138 -2.06 2.18 4.76
N THR A 139 -1.69 2.12 6.05
CA THR A 139 -0.30 2.10 6.48
C THR A 139 0.45 0.92 5.88
N LEU A 140 -0.18 -0.26 5.83
CA LEU A 140 0.42 -1.46 5.24
C LEU A 140 0.64 -1.29 3.73
N SER A 141 -0.29 -0.62 3.03
CA SER A 141 -0.11 -0.28 1.60
C SER A 141 1.11 0.58 1.37
N VAL A 142 1.37 1.56 2.24
CA VAL A 142 2.56 2.42 2.15
C VAL A 142 3.83 1.60 2.24
N TYR A 143 3.93 0.68 3.20
CA TYR A 143 5.11 -0.20 3.30
C TYR A 143 5.25 -1.13 2.10
N ALA A 144 4.14 -1.56 1.52
CA ALA A 144 4.14 -2.38 0.31
C ALA A 144 4.59 -1.63 -0.95
N LEU A 145 4.48 -0.29 -1.00
CA LEU A 145 4.97 0.50 -2.13
C LEU A 145 6.49 0.38 -2.32
N PHE A 146 7.25 0.10 -1.26
CA PHE A 146 8.71 0.01 -1.36
C PHE A 146 9.18 -1.17 -2.21
N PRO A 147 8.79 -2.43 -1.96
CA PRO A 147 9.12 -3.53 -2.85
C PRO A 147 8.61 -3.32 -4.28
N LEU A 148 7.43 -2.70 -4.45
CA LEU A 148 6.89 -2.35 -5.76
C LEU A 148 7.73 -1.29 -6.48
N ALA A 149 8.26 -0.29 -5.75
CA ALA A 149 9.17 0.70 -6.30
C ALA A 149 10.50 0.06 -6.73
N VAL A 150 11.06 -0.82 -5.91
CA VAL A 150 12.26 -1.59 -6.27
C VAL A 150 12.01 -2.43 -7.52
N LEU A 151 10.88 -3.13 -7.60
CA LEU A 151 10.50 -3.88 -8.78
C LEU A 151 10.39 -2.99 -10.02
N ALA A 152 9.67 -1.87 -9.91
CA ALA A 152 9.49 -0.90 -10.99
C ALA A 152 10.84 -0.39 -11.50
N PHE A 153 11.81 -0.26 -10.60
CA PHE A 153 13.17 0.11 -10.91
C PHE A 153 13.93 -0.98 -11.67
N LEU A 154 13.73 -2.25 -11.34
CA LEU A 154 14.43 -3.39 -11.95
C LEU A 154 13.87 -3.77 -13.33
N ILE A 155 12.57 -3.56 -13.58
CA ILE A 155 11.88 -4.04 -14.79
C ILE A 155 12.41 -3.39 -16.09
N LYS A 156 12.79 -2.13 -16.06
CA LYS A 156 13.39 -1.47 -17.22
C LYS A 156 14.75 -0.95 -16.82
N LYS A 157 15.83 -1.51 -17.39
CA LYS A 157 17.20 -0.99 -17.20
C LYS A 157 17.17 0.54 -17.37
N PRO A 158 17.08 1.34 -16.33
CA PRO A 158 17.14 2.76 -16.49
C PRO A 158 18.60 3.11 -16.74
N ALA A 159 18.85 4.10 -17.56
CA ALA A 159 20.15 4.76 -17.67
C ALA A 159 20.53 5.55 -16.38
N PHE A 160 19.95 5.15 -15.24
CA PHE A 160 20.26 5.74 -13.95
C PHE A 160 21.65 5.27 -13.50
N SER A 161 22.45 6.22 -13.05
CA SER A 161 23.77 5.98 -12.49
C SER A 161 23.65 5.04 -11.27
N LEU A 162 24.70 4.26 -11.00
CA LEU A 162 24.79 3.41 -9.82
C LEU A 162 24.45 4.21 -8.54
N LEU A 163 24.86 5.49 -8.51
CA LEU A 163 24.58 6.41 -7.41
C LEU A 163 23.07 6.57 -7.15
N ALA A 164 22.26 6.76 -8.20
CA ALA A 164 20.80 6.90 -8.04
C ALA A 164 20.16 5.60 -7.51
N LYS A 165 20.73 4.44 -7.85
CA LYS A 165 20.31 3.13 -7.31
C LYS A 165 20.62 3.04 -5.82
N CYS A 166 21.83 3.42 -5.43
CA CYS A 166 22.25 3.42 -4.03
C CYS A 166 21.44 4.40 -3.18
N VAL A 167 21.15 5.60 -3.71
CA VAL A 167 20.31 6.61 -3.02
C VAL A 167 18.88 6.11 -2.84
N LEU A 168 18.29 5.48 -3.86
CA LEU A 168 16.95 4.92 -3.74
C LEU A 168 16.91 3.77 -2.71
N VAL A 169 17.81 2.80 -2.83
CA VAL A 169 17.88 1.65 -1.90
C VAL A 169 18.25 2.13 -0.49
N GLY A 170 19.18 3.05 -0.36
CA GLY A 170 19.57 3.64 0.92
C GLY A 170 18.42 4.45 1.55
N GLY A 171 17.69 5.23 0.77
CA GLY A 171 16.50 5.95 1.23
C GLY A 171 15.39 5.00 1.67
N LEU A 172 15.19 3.90 0.96
CA LEU A 172 14.25 2.84 1.33
C LEU A 172 14.66 2.17 2.66
N LEU A 173 15.93 1.80 2.80
CA LEU A 173 16.46 1.22 4.04
C LEU A 173 16.33 2.21 5.20
N LEU A 174 16.67 3.48 4.99
CA LEU A 174 16.54 4.53 5.99
C LEU A 174 15.08 4.72 6.41
N TYR A 175 14.14 4.73 5.47
CA TYR A 175 12.73 4.82 5.79
C TYR A 175 12.24 3.61 6.60
N PHE A 176 12.65 2.39 6.24
CA PHE A 176 12.38 1.21 7.05
C PHE A 176 12.96 1.35 8.45
N THR A 177 14.21 1.77 8.59
CA THR A 177 14.86 1.92 9.91
C THR A 177 14.23 3.05 10.74
N VAL A 178 13.90 4.19 10.14
CA VAL A 178 13.22 5.31 10.83
C VAL A 178 11.77 4.97 11.14
N GLY A 179 11.07 4.26 10.24
CA GLY A 179 9.72 3.74 10.51
C GLY A 179 9.70 2.68 11.61
N PHE A 180 10.83 1.99 11.85
CA PHE A 180 11.01 1.05 12.96
C PHE A 180 11.32 1.73 14.30
N TRP A 181 11.55 3.07 14.32
CA TRP A 181 11.81 3.77 15.56
C TRP A 181 10.49 3.92 16.34
N PRO A 182 10.39 3.36 17.55
CA PRO A 182 9.18 3.48 18.35
C PRO A 182 8.93 4.97 18.62
N SER A 183 7.79 5.49 18.18
CA SER A 183 7.32 6.78 18.68
C SER A 183 6.95 6.57 20.14
N SER A 184 7.54 7.37 21.02
CA SER A 184 7.30 7.33 22.48
C SER A 184 5.83 7.54 22.87
N ASP A 185 4.99 7.92 21.92
CA ASP A 185 3.62 8.39 22.15
C ASP A 185 2.55 7.32 21.88
N THR A 186 2.91 6.10 21.46
CA THR A 186 1.93 5.04 21.25
C THR A 186 1.94 4.06 22.43
N PRO A 187 0.77 3.80 23.07
CA PRO A 187 0.64 2.82 24.14
C PRO A 187 0.81 1.36 23.64
N GLU A 188 0.92 1.18 22.33
CA GLU A 188 1.08 -0.14 21.73
C GLU A 188 2.55 -0.59 21.78
N PRO A 189 2.81 -1.87 22.08
CA PRO A 189 4.16 -2.39 22.02
C PRO A 189 4.77 -2.17 20.65
N ALA A 190 5.90 -1.45 20.58
CA ALA A 190 6.61 -1.15 19.33
C ALA A 190 6.81 -2.37 18.43
N VAL A 191 6.95 -3.56 19.01
CA VAL A 191 7.06 -4.85 18.32
C VAL A 191 5.86 -5.15 17.44
N ILE A 192 4.62 -4.89 17.90
CA ILE A 192 3.41 -5.16 17.11
C ILE A 192 3.38 -4.27 15.86
N VAL A 193 3.66 -2.98 16.05
CA VAL A 193 3.71 -2.02 14.94
C VAL A 193 4.76 -2.43 13.91
N GLN A 194 5.97 -2.80 14.37
CA GLN A 194 7.05 -3.24 13.50
C GLN A 194 6.68 -4.49 12.69
N ILE A 195 6.08 -5.48 13.33
CA ILE A 195 5.67 -6.71 12.63
C ILE A 195 4.53 -6.43 11.65
N SER A 196 3.58 -5.55 11.98
CA SER A 196 2.55 -5.15 11.02
C SER A 196 3.16 -4.47 9.78
N GLN A 197 4.16 -3.61 9.95
CA GLN A 197 4.91 -2.99 8.86
C GLN A 197 5.67 -4.01 8.00
N LEU A 198 6.28 -5.01 8.64
CA LEU A 198 6.90 -6.14 7.92
C LEU A 198 5.87 -6.91 7.09
N CYS A 199 4.67 -7.16 7.63
CA CYS A 199 3.58 -7.78 6.86
C CYS A 199 3.21 -6.96 5.63
N GLY A 200 3.16 -5.62 5.74
CA GLY A 200 2.98 -4.71 4.61
C GLY A 200 4.10 -4.85 3.57
N GLY A 201 5.35 -4.87 3.99
CA GLY A 201 6.51 -5.07 3.11
C GLY A 201 6.49 -6.44 2.41
N LEU A 202 6.21 -7.51 3.14
CA LEU A 202 6.12 -8.87 2.58
C LEU A 202 4.96 -9.00 1.58
N SER A 203 3.80 -8.41 1.87
CA SER A 203 2.67 -8.40 0.94
C SER A 203 2.98 -7.63 -0.35
N GLY A 204 3.71 -6.51 -0.25
CA GLY A 204 4.21 -5.78 -1.42
C GLY A 204 5.20 -6.58 -2.25
N LEU A 205 6.11 -7.31 -1.60
CA LEU A 205 7.04 -8.23 -2.28
C LEU A 205 6.28 -9.34 -3.00
N PHE A 206 5.27 -9.92 -2.37
CA PHE A 206 4.40 -10.93 -2.97
C PHE A 206 3.68 -10.40 -4.21
N CYS A 207 3.07 -9.21 -4.13
CA CYS A 207 2.47 -8.53 -5.28
C CYS A 207 3.51 -8.27 -6.39
N ALA A 208 4.71 -7.85 -6.04
CA ALA A 208 5.79 -7.63 -6.99
C ALA A 208 6.19 -8.91 -7.73
N LEU A 209 6.31 -10.04 -7.02
CA LEU A 209 6.62 -11.34 -7.62
C LEU A 209 5.51 -11.81 -8.56
N ILE A 210 4.24 -11.62 -8.20
CA ILE A 210 3.10 -11.93 -9.08
C ILE A 210 3.18 -11.10 -10.36
N ILE A 211 3.47 -9.80 -10.29
CA ILE A 211 3.59 -8.93 -11.46
C ILE A 211 4.70 -9.45 -12.40
N VAL A 212 5.86 -9.84 -11.85
CA VAL A 212 6.96 -10.43 -12.62
C VAL A 212 6.54 -11.73 -13.29
N ALA A 213 5.90 -12.62 -12.53
CA ALA A 213 5.43 -13.90 -13.04
C ALA A 213 4.44 -13.72 -14.19
N LEU A 214 3.44 -12.85 -14.03
CA LEU A 214 2.44 -12.56 -15.07
C LEU A 214 3.06 -11.92 -16.33
N ARG A 215 4.07 -11.07 -16.17
CA ARG A 215 4.78 -10.46 -17.31
C ARG A 215 5.63 -11.50 -18.07
N ASN A 216 6.28 -12.41 -17.36
CA ASN A 216 7.06 -13.48 -17.98
C ASN A 216 6.15 -14.49 -18.66
N TRP A 217 4.97 -14.80 -18.06
CA TRP A 217 3.97 -15.70 -18.66
C TRP A 217 3.49 -15.22 -20.05
N LYS A 218 3.24 -13.91 -20.21
CA LYS A 218 2.84 -13.32 -21.50
C LYS A 218 3.92 -13.40 -22.59
N LYS A 219 5.16 -13.71 -22.23
CA LYS A 219 6.28 -13.90 -23.18
C LYS A 219 6.44 -15.36 -23.60
N VAL A 220 5.71 -16.30 -23.01
CA VAL A 220 5.73 -17.70 -23.41
C VAL A 220 4.94 -17.84 -24.70
N PRO A 221 5.53 -18.40 -25.81
CA PRO A 221 4.93 -18.42 -27.14
C PRO A 221 3.64 -19.23 -27.23
N PHE A 222 3.32 -20.06 -26.24
CA PHE A 222 2.08 -20.85 -26.18
C PHE A 222 0.78 -20.02 -26.19
N PHE A 223 0.84 -18.72 -25.85
CA PHE A 223 -0.30 -17.81 -25.84
C PHE A 223 -0.26 -16.73 -26.92
N SER A 224 0.70 -16.82 -27.83
CA SER A 224 0.74 -15.96 -29.01
C SER A 224 -0.30 -16.45 -30.03
N THR A 225 -1.53 -16.03 -29.86
CA THR A 225 -2.58 -16.16 -30.89
C THR A 225 -2.34 -15.11 -32.00
N LYS A 226 -1.15 -15.09 -32.59
CA LYS A 226 -1.01 -14.46 -33.91
C LYS A 226 -1.54 -15.47 -34.92
N PRO A 227 -2.65 -15.16 -35.61
CA PRO A 227 -3.03 -15.97 -36.75
C PRO A 227 -1.87 -15.89 -37.76
N SER A 228 -1.37 -17.06 -38.20
CA SER A 228 -0.49 -17.17 -39.35
C SER A 228 -1.30 -16.71 -40.54
N ASN A 229 -0.99 -15.52 -41.08
CA ASN A 229 -1.40 -15.12 -42.42
C ASN A 229 -0.52 -15.84 -43.41
#